data_6c7ed75f25de9d0ea1c3754d22596ab6
#
_entry.id   6c7ed75f25de9d0ea1c3754d22596ab6
#
_cell.length_a   1.000
_cell.length_b   1.000
_cell.length_c   1.000
_cell.angle_alpha   90.00
_cell.angle_beta   90.00
_cell.angle_gamma   90.00
#
_symmetry.space_group_name_H-M   'P 1'
#
loop_
_entity.id
_entity.type
_entity.pdbx_description
1 polymer ?
#
loop_
_entity_poly.entity_id
_entity_poly.type
_entity_poly.pdbx_seq_one_letter_code
_entity_poly.pdbx_strand_id
1 'polypeptide(L)'
;MSLTVVGSIAFDAIRTPFGERERALGGSATHFSLAASYFTEVRPVGPVGDDFGEDEYGVLHRHGVITDDIEHVEGGKTFFWSGEYEWDLNTAKTLDTQLNVFGDFQPKLSDASRDCDLLFLANIQPDLQREVREQCGGVQAAALDSMNFWIEKTRDSLIQTIGVVDMVLMNDAELRMLTEEPNLVKAAASVRAMGLRVVIAKQGEY
;
A
#
# COMPACT_ATOMS: atom_id res chain seq x y z
N MET A 1 -14.24 12.61 -9.57
CA MET A 1 -12.84 12.44 -9.14
C MET A 1 -12.61 10.96 -8.98
N SER A 2 -11.53 10.45 -9.52
CA SER A 2 -11.20 9.03 -9.53
C SER A 2 -9.83 8.79 -8.89
N LEU A 3 -9.66 7.66 -8.23
CA LEU A 3 -8.44 7.28 -7.55
C LEU A 3 -8.01 5.88 -7.98
N THR A 4 -6.80 5.74 -8.48
CA THR A 4 -6.16 4.44 -8.71
C THR A 4 -5.23 4.12 -7.54
N VAL A 5 -5.34 2.89 -7.02
CA VAL A 5 -4.56 2.39 -5.88
C VAL A 5 -3.79 1.17 -6.32
N VAL A 6 -2.46 1.24 -6.36
CA VAL A 6 -1.63 0.09 -6.78
C VAL A 6 -0.87 -0.47 -5.59
N GLY A 7 -1.05 -1.75 -5.30
CA GLY A 7 -0.41 -2.37 -4.14
C GLY A 7 -0.88 -3.79 -3.85
N SER A 8 -0.53 -4.27 -2.66
CA SER A 8 -0.89 -5.63 -2.24
C SER A 8 -2.39 -5.76 -1.97
N ILE A 9 -2.96 -6.85 -2.50
CA ILE A 9 -4.23 -7.44 -2.08
C ILE A 9 -3.86 -8.77 -1.42
N ALA A 10 -4.31 -9.01 -0.20
CA ALA A 10 -3.76 -10.06 0.63
C ALA A 10 -4.79 -10.75 1.52
N PHE A 11 -4.38 -11.88 2.09
CA PHE A 11 -4.98 -12.40 3.30
C PHE A 11 -4.03 -12.21 4.47
N ASP A 12 -4.55 -11.69 5.57
CA ASP A 12 -3.81 -11.47 6.79
C ASP A 12 -4.28 -12.43 7.89
N ALA A 13 -3.32 -13.11 8.54
CA ALA A 13 -3.54 -13.83 9.79
C ALA A 13 -2.99 -12.98 10.95
N ILE A 14 -3.88 -12.56 11.82
CA ILE A 14 -3.56 -11.60 12.87
C ILE A 14 -3.78 -12.23 14.24
N ARG A 15 -2.75 -12.13 15.10
CA ARG A 15 -2.84 -12.48 16.52
C ARG A 15 -2.61 -11.24 17.37
N THR A 16 -3.46 -11.07 18.37
CA THR A 16 -3.37 -10.00 19.37
C THR A 16 -3.63 -10.56 20.77
N PRO A 17 -3.32 -9.85 21.85
CA PRO A 17 -3.73 -10.26 23.20
C PRO A 17 -5.25 -10.37 23.41
N PHE A 18 -6.05 -9.84 22.48
CA PHE A 18 -7.52 -9.77 22.57
C PHE A 18 -8.22 -10.81 21.69
N GLY A 19 -7.49 -11.53 20.84
CA GLY A 19 -8.02 -12.55 19.94
C GLY A 19 -7.19 -12.73 18.69
N GLU A 20 -7.63 -13.67 17.85
CA GLU A 20 -6.93 -14.02 16.62
C GLU A 20 -7.91 -14.19 15.45
N ARG A 21 -7.40 -13.97 14.24
CA ARG A 21 -8.04 -14.27 12.97
C ARG A 21 -7.04 -14.97 12.08
N GLU A 22 -7.37 -16.17 11.64
CA GLU A 22 -6.50 -16.97 10.77
C GLU A 22 -6.48 -16.49 9.32
N ARG A 23 -7.57 -15.82 8.90
CA ARG A 23 -7.72 -15.28 7.55
C ARG A 23 -8.68 -14.09 7.57
N ALA A 24 -8.16 -12.95 7.21
CA ALA A 24 -8.93 -11.73 6.99
C ALA A 24 -8.51 -11.12 5.65
N LEU A 25 -9.44 -10.46 4.96
CA LEU A 25 -9.11 -9.68 3.78
C LEU A 25 -8.20 -8.52 4.19
N GLY A 26 -7.03 -8.45 3.58
CA GLY A 26 -5.94 -7.55 3.92
C GLY A 26 -5.21 -7.00 2.71
N GLY A 27 -4.04 -6.47 2.96
CA GLY A 27 -3.20 -5.82 1.95
C GLY A 27 -3.39 -4.30 1.89
N SER A 28 -2.31 -3.61 1.55
CA SER A 28 -2.26 -2.14 1.56
C SER A 28 -3.22 -1.50 0.56
N ALA A 29 -3.36 -2.09 -0.65
CA ALA A 29 -4.30 -1.60 -1.64
C ALA A 29 -5.76 -1.83 -1.20
N THR A 30 -6.06 -2.97 -0.59
CA THR A 30 -7.40 -3.29 -0.08
C THR A 30 -7.84 -2.29 0.98
N HIS A 31 -7.04 -2.12 2.04
CA HIS A 31 -7.40 -1.23 3.15
C HIS A 31 -7.56 0.21 2.70
N PHE A 32 -6.62 0.70 1.86
CA PHE A 32 -6.71 2.06 1.36
C PHE A 32 -7.92 2.26 0.45
N SER A 33 -8.20 1.29 -0.43
CA SER A 33 -9.36 1.35 -1.34
C SER A 33 -10.69 1.37 -0.60
N LEU A 34 -10.85 0.52 0.41
CA LEU A 34 -12.04 0.50 1.24
C LEU A 34 -12.25 1.82 1.99
N ALA A 35 -11.19 2.39 2.55
CA ALA A 35 -11.27 3.68 3.24
C ALA A 35 -11.58 4.83 2.26
N ALA A 36 -10.91 4.87 1.11
CA ALA A 36 -11.07 5.92 0.10
C ALA A 36 -12.43 5.88 -0.61
N SER A 37 -13.06 4.71 -0.69
CA SER A 37 -14.36 4.53 -1.36
C SER A 37 -15.51 5.35 -0.76
N TYR A 38 -15.37 5.79 0.48
CA TYR A 38 -16.33 6.72 1.11
C TYR A 38 -16.25 8.14 0.55
N PHE A 39 -15.21 8.48 -0.21
CA PHE A 39 -14.93 9.84 -0.67
C PHE A 39 -14.89 9.98 -2.18
N THR A 40 -14.55 8.91 -2.91
CA THR A 40 -14.37 8.97 -4.35
C THR A 40 -14.51 7.59 -5.00
N GLU A 41 -14.58 7.54 -6.33
CA GLU A 41 -14.45 6.30 -7.12
C GLU A 41 -13.04 5.75 -6.96
N VAL A 42 -12.91 4.45 -6.69
CA VAL A 42 -11.62 3.79 -6.43
C VAL A 42 -11.44 2.55 -7.28
N ARG A 43 -10.24 2.41 -7.86
CA ARG A 43 -9.79 1.28 -8.68
C ARG A 43 -8.50 0.69 -8.11
N PRO A 44 -8.56 -0.41 -7.33
CA PRO A 44 -7.35 -1.14 -6.93
C PRO A 44 -6.76 -1.91 -8.10
N VAL A 45 -5.44 -1.93 -8.14
CA VAL A 45 -4.61 -2.69 -9.08
C VAL A 45 -3.68 -3.58 -8.28
N GLY A 46 -3.80 -4.88 -8.43
CA GLY A 46 -2.99 -5.87 -7.73
C GLY A 46 -3.38 -7.28 -8.12
N PRO A 47 -2.51 -8.29 -7.91
CA PRO A 47 -2.79 -9.66 -8.27
C PRO A 47 -3.45 -10.41 -7.12
N VAL A 48 -4.31 -11.36 -7.48
CA VAL A 48 -4.91 -12.35 -6.57
C VAL A 48 -4.83 -13.74 -7.19
N GLY A 49 -4.90 -14.78 -6.37
CA GLY A 49 -4.94 -16.16 -6.84
C GLY A 49 -6.33 -16.78 -6.78
N ASP A 50 -6.42 -18.09 -7.03
CA ASP A 50 -7.68 -18.87 -7.06
C ASP A 50 -8.41 -18.93 -5.70
N ASP A 51 -7.73 -18.59 -4.64
CA ASP A 51 -8.28 -18.53 -3.28
C ASP A 51 -8.97 -17.19 -2.94
N PHE A 52 -8.99 -16.23 -3.89
CA PHE A 52 -9.69 -14.95 -3.77
C PHE A 52 -11.01 -15.05 -4.57
N GLY A 53 -12.12 -15.10 -3.87
CA GLY A 53 -13.41 -15.47 -4.46
C GLY A 53 -14.52 -14.43 -4.29
N GLU A 54 -15.75 -14.89 -4.44
CA GLU A 54 -16.95 -14.06 -4.39
C GLU A 54 -17.11 -13.32 -3.06
N ASP A 55 -16.67 -13.91 -1.95
CA ASP A 55 -16.78 -13.29 -0.63
C ASP A 55 -15.90 -12.04 -0.53
N GLU A 56 -14.66 -12.12 -1.01
CA GLU A 56 -13.70 -11.02 -1.01
C GLU A 56 -14.10 -9.92 -2.00
N TYR A 57 -14.45 -10.30 -3.24
CA TYR A 57 -15.00 -9.35 -4.22
C TYR A 57 -16.29 -8.70 -3.72
N GLY A 58 -17.14 -9.46 -3.03
CA GLY A 58 -18.37 -8.96 -2.42
C GLY A 58 -18.12 -7.88 -1.36
N VAL A 59 -17.00 -7.95 -0.61
CA VAL A 59 -16.61 -6.87 0.31
C VAL A 59 -16.29 -5.59 -0.48
N LEU A 60 -15.46 -5.68 -1.51
CA LEU A 60 -15.07 -4.55 -2.35
C LEU A 60 -16.27 -3.91 -3.07
N HIS A 61 -17.12 -4.73 -3.69
CA HIS A 61 -18.29 -4.26 -4.43
C HIS A 61 -19.34 -3.58 -3.56
N ARG A 62 -19.56 -4.05 -2.31
CA ARG A 62 -20.46 -3.38 -1.36
C ARG A 62 -20.02 -1.96 -1.00
N HIS A 63 -18.75 -1.67 -1.16
CA HIS A 63 -18.17 -0.32 -0.95
C HIS A 63 -18.03 0.46 -2.27
N GLY A 64 -18.55 -0.05 -3.37
CA GLY A 64 -18.48 0.61 -4.67
C GLY A 64 -17.07 0.65 -5.29
N VAL A 65 -16.16 -0.21 -4.83
CA VAL A 65 -14.82 -0.34 -5.40
C VAL A 65 -14.90 -1.05 -6.75
N ILE A 66 -14.23 -0.50 -7.77
CA ILE A 66 -14.20 -1.05 -9.13
C ILE A 66 -13.02 -2.00 -9.24
N THR A 67 -13.28 -3.26 -9.49
CA THR A 67 -12.29 -4.35 -9.39
C THR A 67 -11.75 -4.84 -10.73
N ASP A 68 -11.99 -4.10 -11.82
CA ASP A 68 -11.64 -4.51 -13.19
C ASP A 68 -10.14 -4.74 -13.41
N ASP A 69 -9.28 -4.06 -12.62
CA ASP A 69 -7.82 -4.16 -12.69
C ASP A 69 -7.22 -5.04 -11.57
N ILE A 70 -8.04 -5.81 -10.88
CA ILE A 70 -7.54 -6.91 -10.04
C ILE A 70 -7.22 -8.10 -10.95
N GLU A 71 -5.93 -8.40 -11.08
CA GLU A 71 -5.45 -9.50 -11.91
C GLU A 71 -5.67 -10.84 -11.20
N HIS A 72 -6.49 -11.71 -11.80
CA HIS A 72 -6.64 -13.08 -11.32
C HIS A 72 -5.61 -14.00 -11.96
N VAL A 73 -4.69 -14.56 -11.18
CA VAL A 73 -3.63 -15.45 -11.62
C VAL A 73 -4.06 -16.90 -11.40
N GLU A 74 -4.44 -17.59 -12.48
CA GLU A 74 -4.90 -18.98 -12.45
C GLU A 74 -3.83 -19.92 -11.89
N GLY A 75 -4.22 -20.85 -11.04
CA GLY A 75 -3.33 -21.81 -10.38
C GLY A 75 -2.52 -21.20 -9.22
N GLY A 76 -2.61 -19.89 -9.00
CA GLY A 76 -1.86 -19.19 -7.97
C GLY A 76 -2.61 -19.08 -6.64
N LYS A 77 -1.90 -18.59 -5.62
CA LYS A 77 -2.47 -18.18 -4.34
C LYS A 77 -2.28 -16.69 -4.13
N THR A 78 -3.22 -16.07 -3.47
CA THR A 78 -3.15 -14.67 -3.06
C THR A 78 -2.02 -14.46 -2.05
N PHE A 79 -1.42 -13.28 -2.04
CA PHE A 79 -0.43 -12.88 -1.04
C PHE A 79 -0.97 -13.13 0.37
N PHE A 80 -0.13 -13.72 1.23
CA PHE A 80 -0.48 -14.02 2.61
C PHE A 80 0.56 -13.43 3.55
N TRP A 81 0.08 -12.77 4.60
CA TRP A 81 0.90 -12.25 5.68
C TRP A 81 0.34 -12.72 7.02
N SER A 82 1.23 -13.06 7.96
CA SER A 82 0.87 -13.37 9.33
C SER A 82 1.69 -12.55 10.30
N GLY A 83 1.02 -11.97 11.28
CA GLY A 83 1.66 -11.14 12.27
C GLY A 83 1.02 -11.20 13.65
N GLU A 84 1.84 -10.86 14.64
CA GLU A 84 1.45 -10.76 16.05
C GLU A 84 1.64 -9.33 16.51
N TYR A 85 0.61 -8.77 17.14
CA TYR A 85 0.65 -7.46 17.77
C TYR A 85 0.77 -7.58 19.29
N GLU A 86 1.55 -6.71 19.89
CA GLU A 86 1.64 -6.56 21.32
C GLU A 86 0.42 -5.82 21.90
N TRP A 87 0.44 -5.57 23.19
CA TRP A 87 -0.68 -4.98 23.94
C TRP A 87 -1.14 -3.61 23.38
N ASP A 88 -0.21 -2.79 22.90
CA ASP A 88 -0.48 -1.45 22.37
C ASP A 88 -1.01 -1.44 20.92
N LEU A 89 -1.00 -2.60 20.24
CA LEU A 89 -1.44 -2.79 18.84
C LEU A 89 -0.73 -1.88 17.80
N ASN A 90 0.38 -1.26 18.16
CA ASN A 90 1.09 -0.33 17.27
C ASN A 90 2.19 -1.02 16.46
N THR A 91 2.84 -2.02 17.04
CA THR A 91 3.94 -2.70 16.36
C THR A 91 3.56 -4.14 16.06
N ALA A 92 3.62 -4.50 14.78
CA ALA A 92 3.44 -5.86 14.32
C ALA A 92 4.78 -6.60 14.24
N LYS A 93 4.85 -7.78 14.83
CA LYS A 93 5.92 -8.74 14.58
C LYS A 93 5.48 -9.70 13.47
N THR A 94 6.13 -9.64 12.33
CA THR A 94 5.87 -10.59 11.23
C THR A 94 6.27 -12.00 11.65
N LEU A 95 5.35 -12.95 11.49
CA LEU A 95 5.54 -14.38 11.74
C LEU A 95 5.79 -15.15 10.44
N ASP A 96 5.03 -14.83 9.38
CA ASP A 96 5.14 -15.46 8.07
C ASP A 96 4.79 -14.49 6.95
N THR A 97 5.41 -14.66 5.78
CA THR A 97 5.12 -13.89 4.57
C THR A 97 5.24 -14.81 3.36
N GLN A 98 4.13 -15.03 2.67
CA GLN A 98 4.08 -15.81 1.44
C GLN A 98 3.68 -14.87 0.30
N LEU A 99 4.65 -14.48 -0.51
CA LEU A 99 4.40 -13.54 -1.61
C LEU A 99 3.44 -14.11 -2.65
N ASN A 100 3.52 -15.43 -2.93
CA ASN A 100 2.66 -16.11 -3.88
C ASN A 100 2.62 -15.35 -5.22
N VAL A 101 1.42 -15.10 -5.80
CA VAL A 101 1.29 -14.37 -7.08
C VAL A 101 1.82 -12.94 -7.03
N PHE A 102 1.93 -12.35 -5.85
CA PHE A 102 2.45 -11.00 -5.67
C PHE A 102 3.98 -10.91 -5.89
N GLY A 103 4.70 -12.04 -5.75
CA GLY A 103 6.15 -12.08 -5.94
C GLY A 103 6.62 -11.73 -7.35
N ASP A 104 5.80 -12.07 -8.34
CA ASP A 104 6.09 -11.84 -9.78
C ASP A 104 5.21 -10.70 -10.37
N PHE A 105 4.52 -9.96 -9.50
CA PHE A 105 3.61 -8.90 -9.93
C PHE A 105 4.31 -7.80 -10.71
N GLN A 106 3.80 -7.54 -11.91
CA GLN A 106 4.23 -6.44 -12.77
C GLN A 106 3.01 -5.57 -13.06
N PRO A 107 2.86 -4.40 -12.42
CA PRO A 107 1.66 -3.57 -12.53
C PRO A 107 1.39 -3.12 -13.97
N LYS A 108 0.28 -3.59 -14.55
CA LYS A 108 -0.24 -3.14 -15.84
C LYS A 108 -1.60 -2.52 -15.62
N LEU A 109 -1.67 -1.21 -15.80
CA LEU A 109 -2.89 -0.46 -15.61
C LEU A 109 -3.71 -0.43 -16.90
N SER A 110 -5.03 -0.61 -16.79
CA SER A 110 -5.95 -0.28 -17.89
C SER A 110 -5.92 1.22 -18.21
N ASP A 111 -6.46 1.59 -19.34
CA ASP A 111 -6.59 3.01 -19.71
C ASP A 111 -7.42 3.77 -18.69
N ALA A 112 -8.48 3.15 -18.15
CA ALA A 112 -9.32 3.75 -17.11
C ALA A 112 -8.56 4.00 -15.80
N SER A 113 -7.64 3.11 -15.43
CA SER A 113 -6.80 3.30 -14.24
C SER A 113 -5.63 4.26 -14.46
N ARG A 114 -5.16 4.41 -15.71
CA ARG A 114 -4.14 5.43 -16.05
C ARG A 114 -4.72 6.85 -16.09
N ASP A 115 -5.97 6.99 -16.54
CA ASP A 115 -6.69 8.29 -16.66
C ASP A 115 -7.39 8.63 -15.33
N CYS A 116 -6.70 8.51 -14.22
CA CYS A 116 -7.21 8.84 -12.89
C CYS A 116 -6.82 10.26 -12.47
N ASP A 117 -7.65 10.88 -11.63
CA ASP A 117 -7.33 12.18 -11.03
C ASP A 117 -6.22 12.08 -9.99
N LEU A 118 -6.26 11.00 -9.18
CA LEU A 118 -5.36 10.74 -8.07
C LEU A 118 -4.74 9.36 -8.19
N LEU A 119 -3.47 9.24 -7.79
CA LEU A 119 -2.75 7.97 -7.73
C LEU A 119 -2.24 7.71 -6.32
N PHE A 120 -2.54 6.54 -5.79
CA PHE A 120 -1.95 6.04 -4.55
C PHE A 120 -1.07 4.83 -4.80
N LEU A 121 0.22 5.00 -4.61
CA LEU A 121 1.22 3.96 -4.68
C LEU A 121 1.33 3.31 -3.29
N ALA A 122 0.48 2.31 -3.05
CA ALA A 122 0.47 1.57 -1.81
C ALA A 122 1.73 0.70 -1.68
N ASN A 123 1.93 0.08 -0.54
CA ASN A 123 3.18 -0.61 -0.21
C ASN A 123 3.49 -1.77 -1.18
N ILE A 124 4.43 -1.53 -2.10
CA ILE A 124 5.11 -2.48 -2.99
C ILE A 124 6.57 -2.07 -3.18
N GLN A 125 7.31 -2.84 -3.98
CA GLN A 125 8.70 -2.50 -4.31
C GLN A 125 8.78 -1.09 -4.94
N PRO A 126 9.70 -0.22 -4.47
CA PRO A 126 9.78 1.18 -4.94
C PRO A 126 10.00 1.36 -6.44
N ASP A 127 10.73 0.44 -7.09
CA ASP A 127 10.90 0.50 -8.56
C ASP A 127 9.57 0.31 -9.28
N LEU A 128 8.74 -0.64 -8.85
CA LEU A 128 7.40 -0.86 -9.41
C LEU A 128 6.47 0.34 -9.15
N GLN A 129 6.56 0.97 -7.97
CA GLN A 129 5.83 2.20 -7.70
C GLN A 129 6.20 3.32 -8.67
N ARG A 130 7.49 3.46 -9.01
CA ARG A 130 7.97 4.45 -9.96
C ARG A 130 7.50 4.15 -11.39
N GLU A 131 7.57 2.88 -11.81
CA GLU A 131 7.04 2.43 -13.12
C GLU A 131 5.53 2.71 -13.26
N VAL A 132 4.75 2.49 -12.20
CA VAL A 132 3.33 2.87 -12.16
C VAL A 132 3.15 4.38 -12.28
N ARG A 133 3.95 5.17 -11.56
CA ARG A 133 3.90 6.64 -11.65
C ARG A 133 4.15 7.12 -13.07
N GLU A 134 5.06 6.48 -13.80
CA GLU A 134 5.35 6.80 -15.21
C GLU A 134 4.16 6.48 -16.14
N GLN A 135 3.38 5.43 -15.85
CA GLN A 135 2.16 5.11 -16.60
C GLN A 135 1.05 6.13 -16.40
N CYS A 136 1.04 6.87 -15.29
CA CYS A 136 -0.01 7.82 -14.89
C CYS A 136 0.47 9.27 -14.96
N GLY A 137 0.92 9.74 -16.14
CA GLY A 137 1.51 11.07 -16.31
C GLY A 137 0.54 12.25 -16.12
N GLY A 138 -0.77 12.02 -16.19
CA GLY A 138 -1.81 13.06 -16.13
C GLY A 138 -2.43 13.32 -14.76
N VAL A 139 -2.02 12.61 -13.72
CA VAL A 139 -2.65 12.73 -12.38
C VAL A 139 -2.43 14.11 -11.75
N GLN A 140 -3.43 14.60 -11.05
CA GLN A 140 -3.40 15.86 -10.30
C GLN A 140 -2.50 15.77 -9.06
N ALA A 141 -2.46 14.58 -8.44
CA ALA A 141 -1.55 14.29 -7.33
C ALA A 141 -1.27 12.78 -7.22
N ALA A 142 -0.04 12.46 -6.85
CA ALA A 142 0.39 11.11 -6.51
C ALA A 142 0.85 11.04 -5.06
N ALA A 143 0.43 10.00 -4.35
CA ALA A 143 0.86 9.71 -2.99
C ALA A 143 1.51 8.33 -2.89
N LEU A 144 2.41 8.16 -1.93
CA LEU A 144 3.21 6.97 -1.70
C LEU A 144 3.07 6.50 -0.25
N ASP A 145 2.87 5.22 -0.05
CA ASP A 145 3.09 4.52 1.22
C ASP A 145 4.29 3.57 1.09
N SER A 146 4.97 3.29 2.19
CA SER A 146 6.14 2.43 2.23
C SER A 146 6.18 1.64 3.53
N MET A 147 7.27 0.89 3.74
CA MET A 147 7.53 0.19 4.99
C MET A 147 9.05 0.11 5.28
N ASN A 148 9.37 -0.25 6.52
CA ASN A 148 10.75 -0.40 7.00
C ASN A 148 11.61 -1.31 6.11
N PHE A 149 11.05 -2.40 5.57
CA PHE A 149 11.79 -3.32 4.69
C PHE A 149 12.42 -2.59 3.49
N TRP A 150 11.68 -1.69 2.84
CA TRP A 150 12.20 -0.93 1.69
C TRP A 150 13.22 0.13 2.09
N ILE A 151 13.05 0.73 3.29
CA ILE A 151 14.03 1.67 3.85
C ILE A 151 15.36 0.96 4.11
N GLU A 152 15.31 -0.29 4.60
CA GLU A 152 16.51 -1.07 4.90
C GLU A 152 17.18 -1.68 3.66
N LYS A 153 16.39 -2.18 2.69
CA LYS A 153 16.89 -2.99 1.59
C LYS A 153 17.10 -2.23 0.29
N THR A 154 16.27 -1.23 0.02
CA THR A 154 16.23 -0.50 -1.26
C THR A 154 16.07 1.00 -1.05
N ARG A 155 16.76 1.56 -0.04
CA ARG A 155 16.65 2.96 0.38
C ARG A 155 16.81 3.96 -0.77
N ASP A 156 17.81 3.75 -1.64
CA ASP A 156 18.08 4.65 -2.75
C ASP A 156 16.95 4.64 -3.78
N SER A 157 16.37 3.47 -4.07
CA SER A 157 15.20 3.35 -4.95
C SER A 157 13.98 4.03 -4.32
N LEU A 158 13.76 3.85 -3.01
CA LEU A 158 12.67 4.54 -2.29
C LEU A 158 12.83 6.07 -2.36
N ILE A 159 14.03 6.60 -2.15
CA ILE A 159 14.29 8.05 -2.25
C ILE A 159 14.00 8.55 -3.67
N GLN A 160 14.39 7.81 -4.70
CA GLN A 160 14.08 8.17 -6.09
C GLN A 160 12.56 8.18 -6.34
N THR A 161 11.83 7.22 -5.76
CA THR A 161 10.37 7.15 -5.88
C THR A 161 9.68 8.28 -5.14
N ILE A 162 10.18 8.66 -3.95
CA ILE A 162 9.72 9.85 -3.21
C ILE A 162 9.86 11.11 -4.07
N GLY A 163 10.93 11.22 -4.86
CA GLY A 163 11.19 12.37 -5.73
C GLY A 163 10.22 12.56 -6.91
N VAL A 164 9.35 11.59 -7.19
CA VAL A 164 8.39 11.64 -8.31
C VAL A 164 6.92 11.69 -7.88
N VAL A 165 6.66 11.80 -6.57
CA VAL A 165 5.31 11.93 -6.01
C VAL A 165 5.12 13.26 -5.29
N ASP A 166 3.88 13.62 -4.98
CA ASP A 166 3.53 14.87 -4.28
C ASP A 166 3.45 14.68 -2.77
N MET A 167 3.16 13.46 -2.32
CA MET A 167 2.83 13.17 -0.94
C MET A 167 3.39 11.81 -0.51
N VAL A 168 3.81 11.71 0.75
CA VAL A 168 4.18 10.44 1.37
C VAL A 168 3.43 10.23 2.68
N LEU A 169 3.03 8.98 2.92
CA LEU A 169 2.44 8.51 4.17
C LEU A 169 3.42 7.52 4.81
N MET A 170 3.99 7.87 5.96
CA MET A 170 4.90 7.00 6.70
C MET A 170 4.56 7.07 8.19
N ASN A 171 4.80 5.97 8.90
CA ASN A 171 4.71 6.03 10.36
C ASN A 171 5.94 6.77 10.93
N ASP A 172 5.88 7.10 12.21
CA ASP A 172 6.91 7.87 12.90
C ASP A 172 8.26 7.13 12.98
N ALA A 173 8.25 5.80 13.10
CA ALA A 173 9.45 4.98 13.10
C ALA A 173 10.11 4.95 11.70
N GLU A 174 9.31 4.80 10.63
CA GLU A 174 9.77 4.84 9.25
C GLU A 174 10.40 6.18 8.90
N LEU A 175 9.79 7.31 9.30
CA LEU A 175 10.34 8.64 9.07
C LEU A 175 11.69 8.83 9.76
N ARG A 176 11.82 8.40 11.03
CA ARG A 176 13.09 8.44 11.76
C ARG A 176 14.13 7.53 11.14
N MET A 177 13.77 6.33 10.74
CA MET A 177 14.67 5.37 10.09
C MET A 177 15.18 5.89 8.75
N LEU A 178 14.29 6.42 7.90
CA LEU A 178 14.66 6.96 6.59
C LEU A 178 15.63 8.13 6.68
N THR A 179 15.48 8.98 7.70
CA THR A 179 16.26 10.23 7.85
C THR A 179 17.39 10.15 8.87
N GLU A 180 17.45 9.08 9.67
CA GLU A 180 18.36 8.94 10.81
C GLU A 180 18.21 10.09 11.83
N GLU A 181 17.04 10.74 11.88
CA GLU A 181 16.72 11.87 12.75
C GLU A 181 15.71 11.46 13.82
N PRO A 182 16.05 11.51 15.12
CA PRO A 182 15.16 11.07 16.19
C PRO A 182 13.97 12.02 16.44
N ASN A 183 14.09 13.29 16.09
CA ASN A 183 13.00 14.24 16.23
C ASN A 183 12.03 14.15 15.05
N LEU A 184 10.79 13.74 15.31
CA LEU A 184 9.79 13.48 14.26
C LEU A 184 9.53 14.70 13.36
N VAL A 185 9.47 15.90 13.93
CA VAL A 185 9.20 17.13 13.16
C VAL A 185 10.37 17.41 12.20
N LYS A 186 11.61 17.22 12.65
CA LYS A 186 12.81 17.38 11.80
C LYS A 186 12.87 16.26 10.75
N ALA A 187 12.58 15.02 11.13
CA ALA A 187 12.51 13.88 10.20
C ALA A 187 11.50 14.15 9.07
N ALA A 188 10.28 14.54 9.42
CA ALA A 188 9.26 14.90 8.44
C ALA A 188 9.67 16.09 7.56
N ALA A 189 10.33 17.11 8.12
CA ALA A 189 10.85 18.24 7.36
C ALA A 189 11.96 17.82 6.37
N SER A 190 12.84 16.89 6.77
CA SER A 190 13.88 16.33 5.91
C SER A 190 13.30 15.54 4.75
N VAL A 191 12.29 14.70 5.00
CA VAL A 191 11.58 13.95 3.95
C VAL A 191 10.85 14.91 3.01
N ARG A 192 10.16 15.92 3.55
CA ARG A 192 9.51 16.95 2.73
C ARG A 192 10.49 17.69 1.81
N ALA A 193 11.71 17.93 2.27
CA ALA A 193 12.76 18.60 1.47
C ALA A 193 13.25 17.77 0.28
N MET A 194 12.88 16.48 0.17
CA MET A 194 13.14 15.63 -1.00
C MET A 194 12.27 15.98 -2.21
N GLY A 195 11.42 17.01 -2.13
CA GLY A 195 10.59 17.51 -3.23
C GLY A 195 9.07 17.39 -2.99
N LEU A 196 8.67 16.86 -1.84
CA LEU A 196 7.27 16.62 -1.52
C LEU A 196 6.51 17.90 -1.13
N ARG A 197 5.23 17.95 -1.49
CA ARG A 197 4.29 18.97 -1.02
C ARG A 197 3.79 18.67 0.38
N VAL A 198 3.53 17.38 0.67
CA VAL A 198 2.93 16.92 1.93
C VAL A 198 3.66 15.69 2.46
N VAL A 199 3.87 15.64 3.77
CA VAL A 199 4.29 14.44 4.52
C VAL A 199 3.24 14.17 5.59
N ILE A 200 2.67 12.98 5.58
CA ILE A 200 1.72 12.50 6.61
C ILE A 200 2.49 11.54 7.52
N ALA A 201 2.72 11.97 8.77
CA ALA A 201 3.33 11.16 9.80
C ALA A 201 2.25 10.43 10.61
N LYS A 202 2.09 9.12 10.37
CA LYS A 202 1.16 8.26 11.10
C LYS A 202 1.72 8.00 12.52
N GLN A 203 0.89 8.12 13.56
CA GLN A 203 1.30 7.95 14.95
C GLN A 203 0.31 7.04 15.71
N GLY A 204 -0.05 5.90 15.13
CA GLY A 204 -1.03 4.98 15.71
C GLY A 204 -2.42 5.62 15.77
N GLU A 205 -2.93 5.75 16.98
CA GLU A 205 -4.27 6.30 17.25
C GLU A 205 -4.35 7.85 17.22
N TYR A 206 -3.25 8.55 16.95
CA TYR A 206 -3.18 10.02 16.92
C TYR A 206 -3.13 10.60 15.51
#